data_d872f83762455f0a0251dc29cf7a94ae
#
_entry.id   d872f83762455f0a0251dc29cf7a94ae
#
_cell.length_a   1.000
_cell.length_b   1.000
_cell.length_c   1.000
_cell.angle_alpha   90.00
_cell.angle_beta   90.00
_cell.angle_gamma   90.00
#
_symmetry.space_group_name_H-M   'P 1'
#
loop_
_entity.id
_entity.type
_entity.pdbx_description
1 polymer ?
#
loop_
_entity_poly.entity_id
_entity_poly.type
_entity_poly.pdbx_seq_one_letter_code
_entity_poly.pdbx_strand_id
1 'polypeptide(L)'
;MKLTRLSSLLCLGAALVSGSLWADNLLGPQTPPSRPKNIVIMVGDGMGPAYTSAYRYYQDNPSTLEIEQTVFDRLLVGNASTYPAPVSGYVTDSAAAATALATGVKTYNGAVSVDTDKRPVPTLLELAKQRGMSTGVTVTSQINHATPAAFLSHNESRRNYEALAESYLNTEADVMLGGGQKYFSGKLIAEFEAKGYQVLKDAALLDDVTRPKVMGLFADVQLPWAIDEPEARRLSTMTAKALELLSQNDQGFVLLVEGSLIDWAGHNNDIATAMAEMHEFAGAIEVVEQYVRQHQDTLLVVTADHNTGGLSIGTHGEYRWDSQVLRQINASPTQIAKQALAQDEWQGGVSSALGFTPSDEEFDLLDKARMQGEQVLTTGLKKLIDQRSNTGWTTGGHTGGDVQVFAAGPASTLFAGHQDNTDIAHKLISLLPKPIKAKPKPEKAQPDAAQQAIEVKTETEPKAETKAKDLLDSQILPEQNAKPAIEVKPNTKLLENDNQGDANEALQQAQELLSEGAESQSTAPVSQVDSQDYPLASS
;
A
#
# COMPACT_ATOMS: atom_id res chain seq x y z
N MET A 1 40.39 -65.05 -38.58
CA MET A 1 41.01 -63.98 -37.77
C MET A 1 40.64 -62.64 -38.40
N LYS A 2 40.13 -61.65 -37.67
CA LYS A 2 39.62 -60.34 -38.04
C LYS A 2 38.13 -60.28 -38.51
N LEU A 3 37.27 -60.15 -37.56
CA LEU A 3 35.93 -59.49 -37.70
C LEU A 3 35.40 -59.33 -36.28
N THR A 4 35.65 -58.21 -35.65
CA THR A 4 34.89 -57.66 -34.50
C THR A 4 35.52 -56.31 -34.10
N ARG A 5 34.97 -55.22 -34.63
CA ARG A 5 35.04 -53.86 -34.10
C ARG A 5 34.32 -52.90 -35.08
N LEU A 6 32.99 -52.96 -35.12
CA LEU A 6 32.18 -51.88 -35.71
C LEU A 6 30.73 -52.00 -35.23
N SER A 7 30.50 -51.79 -33.93
CA SER A 7 29.12 -51.78 -33.41
C SER A 7 28.98 -50.91 -32.13
N SER A 8 29.83 -49.93 -31.90
CA SER A 8 29.76 -49.12 -30.65
C SER A 8 29.64 -47.62 -30.89
N LEU A 9 29.31 -47.14 -32.08
CA LEU A 9 29.23 -45.70 -32.38
C LEU A 9 27.85 -45.21 -32.87
N LEU A 10 26.82 -46.04 -32.81
CA LEU A 10 25.46 -45.64 -33.27
C LEU A 10 24.43 -45.43 -32.15
N CYS A 11 24.78 -45.62 -30.88
CA CYS A 11 23.86 -45.46 -29.75
C CYS A 11 23.99 -44.13 -28.99
N LEU A 12 24.94 -43.24 -29.34
CA LEU A 12 25.12 -41.97 -28.63
C LEU A 12 24.44 -40.76 -29.34
N GLY A 13 23.90 -40.95 -30.54
CA GLY A 13 23.26 -39.90 -31.30
C GLY A 13 21.74 -39.77 -31.11
N ALA A 14 21.08 -40.76 -30.49
CA ALA A 14 19.63 -40.78 -30.31
C ALA A 14 19.16 -40.27 -28.93
N ALA A 15 20.07 -40.05 -27.98
CA ALA A 15 19.70 -39.61 -26.62
C ALA A 15 19.70 -38.08 -26.42
N LEU A 16 20.18 -37.30 -27.39
CA LEU A 16 20.25 -35.83 -27.29
C LEU A 16 19.12 -35.10 -28.03
N VAL A 17 18.28 -35.80 -28.78
CA VAL A 17 17.11 -35.19 -29.47
C VAL A 17 15.79 -35.46 -28.74
N SER A 18 15.77 -36.36 -27.77
CA SER A 18 14.55 -36.66 -27.00
C SER A 18 14.40 -35.83 -25.71
N GLY A 19 15.42 -35.04 -25.33
CA GLY A 19 15.37 -34.21 -24.12
C GLY A 19 14.56 -32.90 -24.27
N SER A 20 14.39 -32.38 -25.47
CA SER A 20 13.64 -31.14 -25.72
C SER A 20 12.14 -31.33 -26.01
N LEU A 21 11.70 -32.56 -26.22
CA LEU A 21 10.27 -32.87 -26.44
C LEU A 21 9.52 -33.27 -25.17
N TRP A 22 10.22 -33.42 -24.05
CA TRP A 22 9.59 -33.78 -22.76
C TRP A 22 9.26 -32.58 -21.88
N ALA A 23 9.84 -31.43 -22.13
CA ALA A 23 9.53 -30.20 -21.36
C ALA A 23 8.22 -29.56 -21.83
N ASP A 24 7.86 -29.67 -23.10
CA ASP A 24 6.61 -29.09 -23.66
C ASP A 24 5.36 -29.93 -23.37
N ASN A 25 5.50 -31.20 -22.96
CA ASN A 25 4.35 -32.05 -22.66
C ASN A 25 3.95 -32.14 -21.18
N LEU A 26 4.67 -31.46 -20.29
CA LEU A 26 4.28 -31.37 -18.87
C LEU A 26 3.29 -30.23 -18.60
N LEU A 27 3.15 -29.29 -19.52
CA LEU A 27 2.07 -28.31 -19.52
C LEU A 27 1.02 -28.74 -20.57
N GLY A 28 0.10 -29.63 -20.19
CA GLY A 28 -1.12 -29.87 -20.99
C GLY A 28 -1.77 -28.55 -21.38
N PRO A 29 -2.67 -28.50 -22.40
CA PRO A 29 -3.34 -27.26 -22.78
C PRO A 29 -3.98 -26.64 -21.53
N GLN A 30 -3.35 -25.58 -21.02
CA GLN A 30 -3.87 -24.79 -19.91
C GLN A 30 -5.21 -24.22 -20.40
N THR A 31 -6.30 -24.69 -19.85
CA THR A 31 -7.58 -23.97 -20.03
C THR A 31 -7.32 -22.54 -19.58
N PRO A 32 -7.68 -21.52 -20.39
CA PRO A 32 -7.54 -20.14 -19.98
C PRO A 32 -8.15 -20.00 -18.57
N PRO A 33 -7.48 -19.32 -17.64
CA PRO A 33 -8.01 -19.15 -16.30
C PRO A 33 -9.42 -18.56 -16.39
N SER A 34 -10.36 -19.13 -15.64
CA SER A 34 -11.74 -18.63 -15.63
C SER A 34 -11.73 -17.15 -15.20
N ARG A 35 -12.42 -16.32 -15.97
CA ARG A 35 -12.48 -14.88 -15.66
C ARG A 35 -13.24 -14.67 -14.36
N PRO A 36 -12.69 -13.94 -13.37
CA PRO A 36 -13.42 -13.61 -12.15
C PRO A 36 -14.57 -12.64 -12.47
N LYS A 37 -15.66 -12.74 -11.73
CA LYS A 37 -16.74 -11.76 -11.70
C LYS A 37 -16.37 -10.61 -10.77
N ASN A 38 -15.73 -10.93 -9.63
CA ASN A 38 -15.35 -9.99 -8.60
C ASN A 38 -13.83 -9.97 -8.44
N ILE A 39 -13.26 -8.82 -8.12
CA ILE A 39 -11.83 -8.65 -7.88
C ILE A 39 -11.66 -7.90 -6.55
N VAL A 40 -10.87 -8.46 -5.64
CA VAL A 40 -10.40 -7.77 -4.44
C VAL A 40 -8.89 -7.66 -4.54
N ILE A 41 -8.38 -6.43 -4.54
CA ILE A 41 -6.96 -6.13 -4.38
C ILE A 41 -6.74 -5.62 -2.96
N MET A 42 -5.77 -6.21 -2.25
CA MET A 42 -5.43 -5.81 -0.90
C MET A 42 -3.97 -5.34 -0.86
N VAL A 43 -3.72 -4.21 -0.23
CA VAL A 43 -2.39 -3.60 -0.11
C VAL A 43 -2.04 -3.43 1.36
N GLY A 44 -0.98 -4.09 1.81
CA GLY A 44 -0.33 -3.76 3.07
C GLY A 44 0.70 -2.67 2.81
N ASP A 45 0.37 -1.41 3.14
CA ASP A 45 1.27 -0.28 2.92
C ASP A 45 2.56 -0.51 3.71
N GLY A 46 3.72 -0.44 3.04
CA GLY A 46 5.02 -0.66 3.65
C GLY A 46 5.36 -2.10 4.07
N MET A 47 4.47 -3.07 3.77
CA MET A 47 4.57 -4.46 4.20
C MET A 47 5.62 -5.26 3.40
N GLY A 48 6.89 -5.04 3.69
CA GLY A 48 7.96 -5.86 3.12
C GLY A 48 8.01 -7.29 3.64
N PRO A 49 8.83 -8.18 3.05
CA PRO A 49 8.92 -9.60 3.44
C PRO A 49 9.32 -9.84 4.89
N ALA A 50 10.03 -8.89 5.53
CA ALA A 50 10.36 -8.99 6.94
C ALA A 50 9.13 -8.89 7.85
N TYR A 51 8.10 -8.11 7.44
CA TYR A 51 6.86 -7.96 8.21
C TYR A 51 6.05 -9.26 8.23
N THR A 52 5.89 -9.93 7.09
CA THR A 52 5.18 -11.21 7.02
C THR A 52 5.92 -12.31 7.77
N SER A 53 7.27 -12.30 7.73
CA SER A 53 8.10 -13.23 8.50
C SER A 53 8.00 -12.98 10.01
N ALA A 54 8.09 -11.70 10.43
CA ALA A 54 7.91 -11.31 11.82
C ALA A 54 6.51 -11.69 12.33
N TYR A 55 5.48 -11.43 11.53
CA TYR A 55 4.11 -11.76 11.88
C TYR A 55 3.89 -13.27 12.05
N ARG A 56 4.50 -14.14 11.20
CA ARG A 56 4.46 -15.59 11.38
C ARG A 56 4.98 -16.00 12.75
N TYR A 57 6.14 -15.50 13.16
CA TYR A 57 6.70 -15.81 14.48
C TYR A 57 5.95 -15.11 15.63
N TYR A 58 5.33 -13.98 15.37
CA TYR A 58 4.46 -13.30 16.32
C TYR A 58 3.17 -14.10 16.59
N GLN A 59 2.60 -14.78 15.60
CA GLN A 59 1.41 -15.63 15.73
C GLN A 59 1.70 -17.05 16.17
N ASP A 60 2.95 -17.48 16.10
CA ASP A 60 3.38 -18.84 16.41
C ASP A 60 2.99 -19.26 17.84
N ASN A 61 2.52 -20.49 18.02
CA ASN A 61 2.22 -21.06 19.32
C ASN A 61 3.48 -21.71 19.92
N PRO A 62 4.13 -21.13 20.93
CA PRO A 62 5.39 -21.64 21.48
C PRO A 62 5.25 -23.00 22.18
N SER A 63 4.06 -23.55 22.32
CA SER A 63 3.82 -24.88 22.90
C SER A 63 3.80 -26.00 21.86
N THR A 64 3.83 -25.68 20.57
CA THR A 64 3.94 -26.63 19.47
C THR A 64 5.40 -26.71 18.95
N LEU A 65 5.73 -27.76 18.20
CA LEU A 65 7.04 -27.93 17.58
C LEU A 65 7.10 -27.33 16.17
N GLU A 66 5.98 -27.31 15.48
CA GLU A 66 5.82 -26.71 14.17
C GLU A 66 5.46 -25.23 14.31
N ILE A 67 5.95 -24.41 13.40
CA ILE A 67 5.57 -23.02 13.27
C ILE A 67 4.26 -22.96 12.45
N GLU A 68 3.22 -22.38 13.03
CA GLU A 68 1.91 -22.30 12.38
C GLU A 68 1.94 -21.37 11.15
N GLN A 69 1.26 -21.84 10.10
CA GLN A 69 1.10 -21.06 8.87
C GLN A 69 0.08 -19.94 9.05
N THR A 70 0.48 -18.73 8.69
CA THR A 70 -0.40 -17.57 8.60
C THR A 70 -1.15 -17.56 7.25
N VAL A 71 -2.08 -16.64 7.07
CA VAL A 71 -2.73 -16.41 5.78
C VAL A 71 -1.73 -16.03 4.68
N PHE A 72 -0.65 -15.33 5.03
CA PHE A 72 0.42 -14.98 4.09
C PHE A 72 1.15 -16.22 3.57
N ASP A 73 1.41 -17.21 4.42
CA ASP A 73 2.07 -18.45 4.00
C ASP A 73 1.23 -19.27 3.03
N ARG A 74 -0.07 -19.34 3.30
CA ARG A 74 -1.02 -20.14 2.48
C ARG A 74 -1.26 -19.54 1.10
N LEU A 75 -1.19 -18.22 0.96
CA LEU A 75 -1.58 -17.50 -0.24
C LEU A 75 -0.41 -17.03 -1.10
N LEU A 76 0.86 -17.22 -0.65
CA LEU A 76 2.05 -16.76 -1.36
C LEU A 76 2.16 -17.40 -2.74
N VAL A 77 2.27 -16.59 -3.79
CA VAL A 77 2.44 -17.05 -5.18
C VAL A 77 3.65 -16.44 -5.89
N GLY A 78 4.18 -15.30 -5.44
CA GLY A 78 5.30 -14.64 -6.11
C GLY A 78 5.81 -13.40 -5.39
N ASN A 79 6.58 -12.60 -6.13
CA ASN A 79 7.13 -11.32 -5.67
C ASN A 79 6.97 -10.26 -6.77
N ALA A 80 7.01 -8.99 -6.37
CA ALA A 80 6.98 -7.87 -7.30
C ALA A 80 8.05 -6.83 -6.97
N SER A 81 8.67 -6.26 -8.01
CA SER A 81 9.53 -5.09 -7.88
C SER A 81 8.67 -3.82 -7.83
N THR A 82 9.10 -2.82 -7.05
CA THR A 82 8.28 -1.65 -6.69
C THR A 82 8.85 -0.32 -7.14
N TYR A 83 10.00 -0.28 -7.82
CA TYR A 83 10.68 0.96 -8.21
C TYR A 83 9.74 1.93 -8.96
N PRO A 84 9.88 3.26 -8.74
CA PRO A 84 9.10 4.28 -9.44
C PRO A 84 9.66 4.56 -10.84
N ALA A 85 9.14 5.57 -11.54
CA ALA A 85 9.76 6.04 -12.77
C ALA A 85 11.21 6.51 -12.53
N PRO A 86 12.13 6.37 -13.51
CA PRO A 86 13.56 6.67 -13.34
C PRO A 86 13.89 8.07 -12.82
N VAL A 87 13.00 9.03 -13.02
CA VAL A 87 13.15 10.40 -12.50
C VAL A 87 13.17 10.47 -10.96
N SER A 88 12.63 9.47 -10.28
CA SER A 88 12.60 9.37 -8.82
C SER A 88 13.57 8.34 -8.23
N GLY A 89 14.42 7.71 -9.07
CA GLY A 89 15.40 6.73 -8.64
C GLY A 89 14.83 5.32 -8.45
N TYR A 90 15.23 4.62 -7.37
CA TYR A 90 14.90 3.19 -7.18
C TYR A 90 14.02 2.93 -5.96
N VAL A 91 13.80 3.92 -5.10
CA VAL A 91 12.94 3.79 -3.91
C VAL A 91 11.66 4.58 -4.15
N THR A 92 10.54 3.89 -4.13
CA THR A 92 9.23 4.47 -4.36
C THR A 92 8.63 5.07 -3.09
N ASP A 93 7.72 6.04 -3.27
CA ASP A 93 6.72 6.37 -2.25
C ASP A 93 5.39 5.65 -2.53
N SER A 94 4.46 5.68 -1.58
CA SER A 94 3.15 5.01 -1.71
C SER A 94 2.35 5.54 -2.90
N ALA A 95 2.45 6.84 -3.24
CA ALA A 95 1.68 7.41 -4.35
C ALA A 95 2.12 6.84 -5.71
N ALA A 96 3.42 6.80 -5.99
CA ALA A 96 3.95 6.24 -7.22
C ALA A 96 3.73 4.72 -7.31
N ALA A 97 3.90 4.00 -6.18
CA ALA A 97 3.66 2.56 -6.13
C ALA A 97 2.18 2.21 -6.31
N ALA A 98 1.28 2.89 -5.61
CA ALA A 98 -0.16 2.69 -5.78
C ALA A 98 -0.64 3.12 -7.17
N THR A 99 -0.06 4.16 -7.78
CA THR A 99 -0.30 4.50 -9.18
C THR A 99 0.06 3.34 -10.11
N ALA A 100 1.21 2.70 -9.89
CA ALA A 100 1.59 1.51 -10.68
C ALA A 100 0.61 0.35 -10.50
N LEU A 101 0.14 0.09 -9.27
CA LEU A 101 -0.85 -0.94 -8.94
C LEU A 101 -2.27 -0.62 -9.47
N ALA A 102 -2.62 0.67 -9.57
CA ALA A 102 -3.94 1.09 -10.02
C ALA A 102 -4.04 1.22 -11.55
N THR A 103 -2.95 1.61 -12.22
CA THR A 103 -2.97 2.01 -13.64
C THR A 103 -2.10 1.16 -14.55
N GLY A 104 -1.10 0.47 -14.02
CA GLY A 104 -0.05 -0.20 -14.79
C GLY A 104 1.00 0.74 -15.36
N VAL A 105 1.12 1.97 -14.85
CA VAL A 105 2.07 2.98 -15.33
C VAL A 105 2.99 3.43 -14.21
N LYS A 106 4.31 3.42 -14.47
CA LYS A 106 5.30 4.01 -13.57
C LYS A 106 5.24 5.53 -13.62
N THR A 107 5.31 6.17 -12.44
CA THR A 107 5.31 7.61 -12.30
C THR A 107 6.36 8.09 -11.28
N TYR A 108 6.48 9.40 -11.10
CA TYR A 108 7.37 10.00 -10.11
C TYR A 108 6.78 9.94 -8.69
N ASN A 109 7.65 9.93 -7.68
CA ASN A 109 7.22 9.93 -6.28
C ASN A 109 6.32 11.13 -5.97
N GLY A 110 5.22 10.89 -5.29
CA GLY A 110 4.20 11.87 -4.97
C GLY A 110 3.05 11.99 -5.98
N ALA A 111 3.17 11.40 -7.17
CA ALA A 111 2.13 11.45 -8.20
C ALA A 111 0.98 10.48 -7.90
N VAL A 112 -0.25 10.93 -8.11
CA VAL A 112 -1.49 10.18 -7.91
C VAL A 112 -2.14 9.95 -9.27
N SER A 113 -1.99 8.76 -9.84
CA SER A 113 -2.54 8.30 -11.13
C SER A 113 -2.42 9.29 -12.28
N VAL A 114 -1.27 9.97 -12.32
CA VAL A 114 -0.79 10.73 -13.48
C VAL A 114 0.54 10.14 -13.95
N ASP A 115 0.84 10.27 -15.26
CA ASP A 115 2.13 9.88 -15.82
C ASP A 115 3.23 10.91 -15.48
N THR A 116 4.45 10.68 -15.99
CA THR A 116 5.59 11.59 -15.78
C THR A 116 5.41 12.98 -16.40
N ASP A 117 4.47 13.13 -17.35
CA ASP A 117 4.06 14.40 -17.94
C ASP A 117 2.83 15.02 -17.23
N LYS A 118 2.44 14.46 -16.06
CA LYS A 118 1.29 14.88 -15.24
C LYS A 118 -0.08 14.69 -15.93
N ARG A 119 -0.16 13.83 -16.95
CA ARG A 119 -1.42 13.50 -17.61
C ARG A 119 -2.15 12.39 -16.85
N PRO A 120 -3.47 12.51 -16.59
CA PRO A 120 -4.27 11.46 -15.95
C PRO A 120 -4.18 10.13 -16.71
N VAL A 121 -4.02 9.04 -15.94
CA VAL A 121 -3.98 7.66 -16.46
C VAL A 121 -5.15 6.88 -15.87
N PRO A 122 -6.03 6.26 -16.69
CA PRO A 122 -7.21 5.56 -16.18
C PRO A 122 -6.86 4.49 -15.15
N THR A 123 -7.58 4.50 -14.03
CA THR A 123 -7.38 3.55 -12.93
C THR A 123 -8.20 2.27 -13.10
N LEU A 124 -7.82 1.21 -12.39
CA LEU A 124 -8.56 -0.05 -12.35
C LEU A 124 -10.03 0.16 -11.92
N LEU A 125 -10.29 1.02 -10.91
CA LEU A 125 -11.64 1.30 -10.44
C LEU A 125 -12.46 2.10 -11.46
N GLU A 126 -11.88 3.09 -12.12
CA GLU A 126 -12.53 3.81 -13.21
C GLU A 126 -12.89 2.90 -14.37
N LEU A 127 -11.94 2.03 -14.76
CA LEU A 127 -12.17 1.06 -15.82
C LEU A 127 -13.24 0.02 -15.44
N ALA A 128 -13.33 -0.40 -14.18
CA ALA A 128 -14.38 -1.26 -13.67
C ALA A 128 -15.74 -0.55 -13.71
N LYS A 129 -15.79 0.71 -13.26
CA LYS A 129 -17.01 1.53 -13.27
C LYS A 129 -17.56 1.73 -14.70
N GLN A 130 -16.68 2.01 -15.68
CA GLN A 130 -17.06 2.10 -17.10
C GLN A 130 -17.65 0.79 -17.66
N ARG A 131 -17.41 -0.34 -17.00
CA ARG A 131 -17.92 -1.66 -17.34
C ARG A 131 -19.18 -2.07 -16.54
N GLY A 132 -19.72 -1.12 -15.75
CA GLY A 132 -20.93 -1.33 -14.95
C GLY A 132 -20.71 -2.09 -13.65
N MET A 133 -19.46 -2.32 -13.25
CA MET A 133 -19.12 -2.96 -11.97
C MET A 133 -19.28 -1.96 -10.82
N SER A 134 -19.56 -2.45 -9.62
CA SER A 134 -19.45 -1.66 -8.39
C SER A 134 -17.99 -1.53 -7.98
N THR A 135 -17.67 -0.42 -7.30
CA THR A 135 -16.30 -0.14 -6.85
C THR A 135 -16.26 0.36 -5.43
N GLY A 136 -15.21 0.03 -4.69
CA GLY A 136 -15.05 0.50 -3.32
C GLY A 136 -13.61 0.51 -2.85
N VAL A 137 -13.40 1.25 -1.75
CA VAL A 137 -12.16 1.29 -0.99
C VAL A 137 -12.44 1.17 0.50
N THR A 138 -11.63 0.40 1.23
CA THR A 138 -11.63 0.32 2.70
C THR A 138 -10.20 0.42 3.20
N VAL A 139 -9.91 1.39 4.06
CA VAL A 139 -8.54 1.73 4.46
C VAL A 139 -8.46 2.06 5.95
N THR A 140 -7.30 1.91 6.57
CA THR A 140 -7.08 2.32 7.97
C THR A 140 -6.53 3.76 8.07
N SER A 141 -6.04 4.34 6.97
CA SER A 141 -5.70 5.78 6.86
C SER A 141 -6.93 6.65 6.56
N GLN A 142 -6.72 7.93 6.22
CA GLN A 142 -7.75 8.73 5.57
C GLN A 142 -8.04 8.21 4.17
N ILE A 143 -9.32 8.21 3.77
CA ILE A 143 -9.74 7.70 2.45
C ILE A 143 -9.14 8.46 1.25
N ASN A 144 -8.60 9.65 1.44
CA ASN A 144 -7.87 10.45 0.46
C ASN A 144 -6.34 10.40 0.65
N HIS A 145 -5.80 9.39 1.37
CA HIS A 145 -4.37 9.09 1.41
C HIS A 145 -3.89 8.59 0.04
N ALA A 146 -2.58 8.48 -0.14
CA ALA A 146 -1.95 8.19 -1.42
C ALA A 146 -2.50 6.94 -2.11
N THR A 147 -2.63 5.82 -1.40
CA THR A 147 -3.04 4.54 -1.97
C THR A 147 -4.49 4.57 -2.44
N PRO A 148 -5.51 4.86 -1.60
CA PRO A 148 -6.88 4.96 -2.09
C PRO A 148 -7.06 6.07 -3.12
N ALA A 149 -6.35 7.20 -3.00
CA ALA A 149 -6.41 8.27 -3.98
C ALA A 149 -5.89 7.84 -5.35
N ALA A 150 -4.84 7.02 -5.44
CA ALA A 150 -4.33 6.50 -6.70
C ALA A 150 -5.32 5.56 -7.41
N PHE A 151 -6.25 4.94 -6.70
CA PHE A 151 -7.32 4.14 -7.30
C PHE A 151 -8.55 4.97 -7.67
N LEU A 152 -8.76 6.13 -7.04
CA LEU A 152 -9.99 6.92 -7.15
C LEU A 152 -9.82 8.26 -7.87
N SER A 153 -8.61 8.78 -8.06
CA SER A 153 -8.39 10.17 -8.46
C SER A 153 -7.11 10.37 -9.25
N HIS A 154 -6.90 11.60 -9.73
CA HIS A 154 -5.70 12.02 -10.44
C HIS A 154 -5.22 13.35 -9.88
N ASN A 155 -3.95 13.40 -9.45
CA ASN A 155 -3.34 14.65 -8.99
C ASN A 155 -1.82 14.60 -9.16
N GLU A 156 -1.21 15.74 -9.45
CA GLU A 156 0.25 15.84 -9.53
C GLU A 156 0.96 15.66 -8.18
N SER A 157 0.22 15.76 -7.06
CA SER A 157 0.81 15.62 -5.71
C SER A 157 -0.18 15.01 -4.73
N ARG A 158 0.25 13.95 -4.03
CA ARG A 158 -0.47 13.32 -2.93
C ARG A 158 -0.77 14.26 -1.75
N ARG A 159 -0.03 15.39 -1.67
CA ARG A 159 -0.19 16.39 -0.59
C ARG A 159 -1.38 17.33 -0.82
N ASN A 160 -1.99 17.32 -1.99
CA ASN A 160 -3.17 18.13 -2.31
C ASN A 160 -4.44 17.48 -1.77
N TYR A 161 -4.48 17.22 -0.45
CA TYR A 161 -5.53 16.41 0.20
C TYR A 161 -6.94 16.95 -0.04
N GLU A 162 -7.15 18.26 0.02
CA GLU A 162 -8.44 18.89 -0.22
C GLU A 162 -8.89 18.70 -1.68
N ALA A 163 -7.99 18.93 -2.63
CA ALA A 163 -8.28 18.73 -4.05
C ALA A 163 -8.56 17.25 -4.37
N LEU A 164 -7.87 16.31 -3.72
CA LEU A 164 -8.15 14.88 -3.82
C LEU A 164 -9.54 14.55 -3.27
N ALA A 165 -9.91 15.08 -2.10
CA ALA A 165 -11.23 14.88 -1.51
C ALA A 165 -12.35 15.44 -2.40
N GLU A 166 -12.19 16.64 -2.97
CA GLU A 166 -13.13 17.25 -3.91
C GLU A 166 -13.29 16.42 -5.19
N SER A 167 -12.18 15.86 -5.72
CA SER A 167 -12.21 15.05 -6.94
C SER A 167 -13.04 13.77 -6.81
N TYR A 168 -13.20 13.26 -5.58
CA TYR A 168 -13.98 12.06 -5.30
C TYR A 168 -15.48 12.21 -5.63
N LEU A 169 -15.99 13.42 -5.75
CA LEU A 169 -17.32 13.65 -6.29
C LEU A 169 -17.52 13.10 -7.72
N ASN A 170 -16.44 12.90 -8.45
CA ASN A 170 -16.46 12.44 -9.84
C ASN A 170 -16.18 10.94 -10.00
N THR A 171 -15.76 10.24 -8.95
CA THR A 171 -15.35 8.83 -9.03
C THR A 171 -16.54 7.88 -9.09
N GLU A 172 -17.69 8.28 -8.56
CA GLU A 172 -18.89 7.45 -8.41
C GLU A 172 -18.64 6.10 -7.70
N ALA A 173 -17.58 6.01 -6.88
CA ALA A 173 -17.32 4.83 -6.07
C ALA A 173 -18.52 4.51 -5.17
N ASP A 174 -18.85 3.22 -5.00
CA ASP A 174 -20.07 2.83 -4.27
C ASP A 174 -19.83 2.73 -2.76
N VAL A 175 -18.59 2.42 -2.35
CA VAL A 175 -18.20 2.27 -0.93
C VAL A 175 -16.84 2.95 -0.73
N MET A 176 -16.77 3.85 0.26
CA MET A 176 -15.51 4.49 0.69
C MET A 176 -15.50 4.52 2.22
N LEU A 177 -14.65 3.71 2.86
CA LEU A 177 -14.60 3.56 4.32
C LEU A 177 -13.18 3.76 4.84
N GLY A 178 -13.02 4.60 5.87
CA GLY A 178 -11.73 4.87 6.53
C GLY A 178 -11.80 6.09 7.41
N GLY A 179 -10.66 6.77 7.60
CA GLY A 179 -10.58 8.08 8.25
C GLY A 179 -10.73 9.25 7.28
N GLY A 180 -10.40 10.47 7.74
CA GLY A 180 -10.26 11.65 6.88
C GLY A 180 -11.27 12.76 7.09
N GLN A 181 -12.03 12.82 8.18
CA GLN A 181 -13.02 13.87 8.45
C GLN A 181 -12.44 15.28 8.26
N LYS A 182 -11.18 15.48 8.59
CA LYS A 182 -10.44 16.75 8.45
C LYS A 182 -10.49 17.32 7.04
N TYR A 183 -10.50 16.48 6.01
CA TYR A 183 -10.37 16.88 4.60
C TYR A 183 -11.70 16.99 3.87
N PHE A 184 -12.78 16.52 4.49
CA PHE A 184 -14.13 16.55 3.91
C PHE A 184 -14.96 17.61 4.63
N SER A 185 -14.91 18.85 4.13
CA SER A 185 -15.68 19.97 4.70
C SER A 185 -17.19 19.68 4.73
N GLY A 186 -17.91 20.36 5.62
CA GLY A 186 -19.38 20.22 5.68
C GLY A 186 -20.08 20.52 4.35
N LYS A 187 -19.54 21.45 3.53
CA LYS A 187 -20.04 21.72 2.17
C LYS A 187 -19.82 20.51 1.27
N LEU A 188 -18.62 19.94 1.27
CA LEU A 188 -18.28 18.78 0.45
C LEU A 188 -19.12 17.56 0.84
N ILE A 189 -19.33 17.33 2.16
CA ILE A 189 -20.23 16.27 2.65
C ILE A 189 -21.64 16.45 2.10
N ALA A 190 -22.21 17.67 2.16
CA ALA A 190 -23.54 17.94 1.62
C ALA A 190 -23.64 17.68 0.10
N GLU A 191 -22.56 17.89 -0.65
CA GLU A 191 -22.50 17.56 -2.08
C GLU A 191 -22.50 16.03 -2.32
N PHE A 192 -21.84 15.24 -1.47
CA PHE A 192 -21.92 13.77 -1.50
C PHE A 192 -23.34 13.29 -1.15
N GLU A 193 -23.97 13.83 -0.11
CA GLU A 193 -25.33 13.49 0.28
C GLU A 193 -26.33 13.83 -0.86
N ALA A 194 -26.15 14.97 -1.54
CA ALA A 194 -26.95 15.35 -2.71
C ALA A 194 -26.77 14.38 -3.89
N LYS A 195 -25.64 13.69 -3.99
CA LYS A 195 -25.39 12.60 -4.95
C LYS A 195 -25.90 11.24 -4.47
N GLY A 196 -26.55 11.18 -3.31
CA GLY A 196 -27.16 9.99 -2.73
C GLY A 196 -26.25 9.14 -1.86
N TYR A 197 -25.10 9.67 -1.42
CA TYR A 197 -24.27 8.99 -0.44
C TYR A 197 -24.87 9.12 0.97
N GLN A 198 -24.83 8.01 1.71
CA GLN A 198 -24.97 8.02 3.15
C GLN A 198 -23.58 8.28 3.74
N VAL A 199 -23.40 9.43 4.42
CA VAL A 199 -22.13 9.78 5.05
C VAL A 199 -22.19 9.46 6.53
N LEU A 200 -21.27 8.61 7.00
CA LEU A 200 -21.16 8.16 8.39
C LEU A 200 -19.90 8.73 9.03
N LYS A 201 -20.01 9.15 10.28
CA LYS A 201 -18.87 9.56 11.13
C LYS A 201 -18.63 8.63 12.31
N ASP A 202 -19.58 7.76 12.59
CA ASP A 202 -19.52 6.75 13.65
C ASP A 202 -19.56 5.36 13.01
N ALA A 203 -18.52 4.58 13.27
CA ALA A 203 -18.38 3.22 12.75
C ALA A 203 -19.49 2.29 13.26
N ALA A 204 -20.07 2.55 14.45
CA ALA A 204 -21.18 1.77 14.99
C ALA A 204 -22.44 1.80 14.11
N LEU A 205 -22.58 2.82 13.25
CA LEU A 205 -23.70 2.93 12.31
C LEU A 205 -23.50 2.13 11.02
N LEU A 206 -22.33 1.53 10.81
CA LEU A 206 -22.01 0.81 9.59
C LEU A 206 -22.87 -0.44 9.39
N ASP A 207 -23.27 -1.10 10.47
CA ASP A 207 -24.11 -2.30 10.40
C ASP A 207 -25.53 -2.02 9.86
N ASP A 208 -26.04 -0.80 10.05
CA ASP A 208 -27.35 -0.37 9.59
C ASP A 208 -27.38 -0.04 8.08
N VAL A 209 -26.22 0.03 7.43
CA VAL A 209 -26.11 0.32 5.98
C VAL A 209 -26.49 -0.93 5.19
N THR A 210 -27.53 -0.81 4.35
CA THR A 210 -28.06 -1.90 3.54
C THR A 210 -27.91 -1.71 2.04
N ARG A 211 -27.45 -0.54 1.58
CA ARG A 211 -27.32 -0.20 0.16
C ARG A 211 -26.00 0.50 -0.13
N PRO A 212 -25.43 0.29 -1.33
CA PRO A 212 -24.24 1.03 -1.79
C PRO A 212 -24.48 2.53 -1.85
N LYS A 213 -23.43 3.29 -2.14
CA LYS A 213 -23.23 4.73 -1.97
C LYS A 213 -23.13 5.13 -0.49
N VAL A 214 -22.12 4.57 0.16
CA VAL A 214 -21.75 4.90 1.54
C VAL A 214 -20.34 5.49 1.58
N MET A 215 -20.18 6.54 2.39
CA MET A 215 -18.88 7.11 2.77
C MET A 215 -18.79 7.10 4.30
N GLY A 216 -17.84 6.33 4.83
CA GLY A 216 -17.52 6.29 6.26
C GLY A 216 -16.23 7.05 6.53
N LEU A 217 -16.30 8.09 7.35
CA LEU A 217 -15.20 8.91 7.80
C LEU A 217 -15.09 8.75 9.33
N PHE A 218 -14.43 7.70 9.80
CA PHE A 218 -14.50 7.26 11.20
C PHE A 218 -13.44 7.87 12.12
N ALA A 219 -12.56 8.72 11.57
CA ALA A 219 -11.56 9.46 12.32
C ALA A 219 -11.19 10.76 11.60
N ASP A 220 -10.57 11.70 12.32
CA ASP A 220 -10.13 12.99 11.74
C ASP A 220 -9.11 12.79 10.62
N VAL A 221 -8.11 11.94 10.83
CA VAL A 221 -7.08 11.57 9.85
C VAL A 221 -7.12 10.04 9.70
N GLN A 222 -6.25 9.30 10.37
CA GLN A 222 -6.25 7.83 10.37
C GLN A 222 -7.08 7.26 11.52
N LEU A 223 -7.45 6.00 11.42
CA LEU A 223 -8.03 5.25 12.54
C LEU A 223 -7.01 5.12 13.69
N PRO A 224 -7.44 4.93 14.94
CA PRO A 224 -6.54 4.63 16.04
C PRO A 224 -5.65 3.41 15.76
N TRP A 225 -4.54 3.25 16.44
CA TRP A 225 -3.70 2.06 16.32
C TRP A 225 -4.45 0.78 16.73
N ALA A 226 -4.24 -0.31 16.02
CA ALA A 226 -4.88 -1.60 16.31
C ALA A 226 -4.53 -2.11 17.72
N ILE A 227 -3.30 -1.87 18.19
CA ILE A 227 -2.86 -2.25 19.53
C ILE A 227 -3.60 -1.50 20.64
N ASP A 228 -4.07 -0.28 20.38
CA ASP A 228 -4.81 0.54 21.34
C ASP A 228 -6.33 0.25 21.35
N GLU A 229 -6.83 -0.47 20.31
CA GLU A 229 -8.25 -0.87 20.17
C GLU A 229 -8.37 -2.33 19.69
N PRO A 230 -7.84 -3.32 20.44
CA PRO A 230 -7.68 -4.71 19.94
C PRO A 230 -9.01 -5.43 19.64
N GLU A 231 -10.10 -5.02 20.26
CA GLU A 231 -11.42 -5.64 20.05
C GLU A 231 -12.18 -5.07 18.84
N ALA A 232 -11.72 -3.94 18.27
CA ALA A 232 -12.51 -3.21 17.28
C ALA A 232 -12.56 -3.90 15.90
N ARG A 233 -11.54 -4.70 15.51
CA ARG A 233 -11.44 -5.40 14.22
C ARG A 233 -11.90 -4.52 13.03
N ARG A 234 -11.42 -3.30 13.01
CA ARG A 234 -11.94 -2.19 12.20
C ARG A 234 -11.89 -2.48 10.69
N LEU A 235 -10.71 -2.90 10.18
CA LEU A 235 -10.54 -3.19 8.75
C LEU A 235 -11.33 -4.43 8.33
N SER A 236 -11.36 -5.47 9.16
CA SER A 236 -12.15 -6.68 8.91
C SER A 236 -13.64 -6.37 8.81
N THR A 237 -14.17 -5.54 9.72
CA THR A 237 -15.58 -5.11 9.73
C THR A 237 -15.91 -4.27 8.50
N MET A 238 -15.09 -3.26 8.18
CA MET A 238 -15.28 -2.43 6.98
C MET A 238 -15.21 -3.27 5.71
N THR A 239 -14.27 -4.23 5.63
CA THR A 239 -14.11 -5.13 4.49
C THR A 239 -15.33 -6.04 4.31
N ALA A 240 -15.82 -6.66 5.39
CA ALA A 240 -17.01 -7.50 5.35
C ALA A 240 -18.24 -6.71 4.86
N LYS A 241 -18.45 -5.50 5.38
CA LYS A 241 -19.55 -4.64 4.94
C LYS A 241 -19.40 -4.19 3.49
N ALA A 242 -18.18 -3.85 3.05
CA ALA A 242 -17.94 -3.49 1.64
C ALA A 242 -18.26 -4.67 0.70
N LEU A 243 -17.86 -5.90 1.03
CA LEU A 243 -18.20 -7.09 0.28
C LEU A 243 -19.72 -7.30 0.21
N GLU A 244 -20.44 -7.17 1.33
CA GLU A 244 -21.90 -7.26 1.40
C GLU A 244 -22.59 -6.26 0.46
N LEU A 245 -22.17 -5.00 0.50
CA LEU A 245 -22.78 -3.94 -0.29
C LEU A 245 -22.45 -4.05 -1.79
N LEU A 246 -21.18 -4.31 -2.12
CA LEU A 246 -20.72 -4.35 -3.51
C LEU A 246 -21.22 -5.60 -4.26
N SER A 247 -21.42 -6.71 -3.55
CA SER A 247 -21.94 -7.97 -4.14
C SER A 247 -23.38 -7.88 -4.62
N GLN A 248 -24.12 -6.83 -4.26
CA GLN A 248 -25.48 -6.59 -4.75
C GLN A 248 -25.51 -6.25 -6.26
N ASN A 249 -24.36 -5.96 -6.88
CA ASN A 249 -24.28 -5.71 -8.31
C ASN A 249 -24.05 -7.02 -9.09
N ASP A 250 -24.99 -7.38 -9.95
CA ASP A 250 -24.89 -8.57 -10.81
C ASP A 250 -23.73 -8.52 -11.81
N GLN A 251 -23.20 -7.34 -12.13
CA GLN A 251 -22.02 -7.19 -12.99
C GLN A 251 -20.71 -7.44 -12.22
N GLY A 252 -20.77 -7.66 -10.90
CA GLY A 252 -19.63 -7.84 -10.03
C GLY A 252 -19.03 -6.52 -9.53
N PHE A 253 -17.89 -6.63 -8.87
CA PHE A 253 -17.24 -5.48 -8.23
C PHE A 253 -15.72 -5.55 -8.28
N VAL A 254 -15.08 -4.39 -8.04
CA VAL A 254 -13.66 -4.26 -7.69
C VAL A 254 -13.54 -3.52 -6.38
N LEU A 255 -12.86 -4.12 -5.40
CA LEU A 255 -12.63 -3.56 -4.06
C LEU A 255 -11.13 -3.45 -3.80
N LEU A 256 -10.69 -2.25 -3.37
CA LEU A 256 -9.40 -2.05 -2.73
C LEU A 256 -9.57 -2.14 -1.21
N VAL A 257 -8.71 -2.92 -0.56
CA VAL A 257 -8.57 -2.96 0.91
C VAL A 257 -7.13 -2.59 1.25
N GLU A 258 -6.94 -1.71 2.23
CA GLU A 258 -5.59 -1.28 2.59
C GLU A 258 -5.36 -1.35 4.10
N GLY A 259 -4.32 -2.10 4.49
CA GLY A 259 -3.71 -2.04 5.82
C GLY A 259 -2.69 -0.89 5.86
N SER A 260 -3.18 0.34 5.90
CA SER A 260 -2.37 1.55 5.69
C SER A 260 -1.37 1.81 6.83
N LEU A 261 -1.73 1.43 8.06
CA LEU A 261 -0.98 1.82 9.25
C LEU A 261 0.23 0.92 9.54
N ILE A 262 0.43 -0.16 8.77
CA ILE A 262 1.68 -0.96 8.81
C ILE A 262 2.86 -0.07 8.45
N ASP A 263 2.73 0.72 7.38
CA ASP A 263 3.73 1.68 6.93
C ASP A 263 4.05 2.73 8.00
N TRP A 264 3.03 3.32 8.61
CA TRP A 264 3.22 4.36 9.62
C TRP A 264 3.90 3.83 10.88
N ALA A 265 3.62 2.58 11.27
CA ALA A 265 4.35 1.91 12.33
C ALA A 265 5.81 1.65 11.94
N GLY A 266 6.06 1.29 10.67
CA GLY A 266 7.40 1.15 10.09
C GLY A 266 8.18 2.46 10.06
N HIS A 267 7.57 3.58 9.65
CA HIS A 267 8.15 4.91 9.72
C HIS A 267 8.54 5.33 11.15
N ASN A 268 7.72 4.91 12.11
CA ASN A 268 7.97 5.13 13.52
C ASN A 268 9.00 4.17 14.12
N ASN A 269 9.49 3.16 13.38
CA ASN A 269 10.32 2.09 13.91
C ASN A 269 9.68 1.47 15.17
N ASP A 270 8.40 1.09 15.08
CA ASP A 270 7.59 0.58 16.18
C ASP A 270 7.10 -0.83 15.86
N ILE A 271 7.88 -1.82 16.31
CA ILE A 271 7.59 -3.24 16.01
C ILE A 271 6.32 -3.74 16.71
N ALA A 272 6.00 -3.25 17.91
CA ALA A 272 4.81 -3.68 18.62
C ALA A 272 3.53 -3.24 17.89
N THR A 273 3.46 -1.96 17.51
CA THR A 273 2.36 -1.42 16.72
C THR A 273 2.31 -2.06 15.33
N ALA A 274 3.47 -2.26 14.67
CA ALA A 274 3.54 -2.91 13.36
C ALA A 274 2.95 -4.32 13.37
N MET A 275 3.23 -5.12 14.41
CA MET A 275 2.68 -6.48 14.51
C MET A 275 1.17 -6.47 14.79
N ALA A 276 0.65 -5.50 15.52
CA ALA A 276 -0.79 -5.35 15.72
C ALA A 276 -1.52 -4.93 14.42
N GLU A 277 -0.95 -4.00 13.63
CA GLU A 277 -1.49 -3.63 12.32
C GLU A 277 -1.40 -4.79 11.31
N MET A 278 -0.34 -5.59 11.36
CA MET A 278 -0.23 -6.83 10.59
C MET A 278 -1.32 -7.85 10.96
N HIS A 279 -1.67 -7.94 12.25
CA HIS A 279 -2.75 -8.81 12.73
C HIS A 279 -4.12 -8.34 12.23
N GLU A 280 -4.39 -7.05 12.29
CA GLU A 280 -5.59 -6.42 11.73
C GLU A 280 -5.73 -6.68 10.22
N PHE A 281 -4.64 -6.49 9.47
CA PHE A 281 -4.61 -6.72 8.03
C PHE A 281 -4.78 -8.21 7.68
N ALA A 282 -4.11 -9.11 8.41
CA ALA A 282 -4.28 -10.55 8.26
C ALA A 282 -5.73 -10.97 8.47
N GLY A 283 -6.40 -10.44 9.50
CA GLY A 283 -7.82 -10.69 9.76
C GLY A 283 -8.72 -10.23 8.60
N ALA A 284 -8.44 -9.08 8.02
CA ALA A 284 -9.17 -8.61 6.82
C ALA A 284 -8.93 -9.51 5.59
N ILE A 285 -7.69 -10.02 5.40
CA ILE A 285 -7.39 -11.00 4.34
C ILE A 285 -8.16 -12.30 4.56
N GLU A 286 -8.27 -12.79 5.80
CA GLU A 286 -9.03 -13.99 6.14
C GLU A 286 -10.54 -13.83 5.85
N VAL A 287 -11.10 -12.65 6.10
CA VAL A 287 -12.48 -12.32 5.71
C VAL A 287 -12.67 -12.47 4.19
N VAL A 288 -11.74 -11.93 3.40
CA VAL A 288 -11.80 -12.03 1.93
C VAL A 288 -11.52 -13.46 1.46
N GLU A 289 -10.56 -14.16 2.07
CA GLU A 289 -10.27 -15.58 1.75
C GLU A 289 -11.53 -16.45 1.97
N GLN A 290 -12.24 -16.24 3.09
CA GLN A 290 -13.49 -16.91 3.36
C GLN A 290 -14.57 -16.57 2.32
N TYR A 291 -14.67 -15.30 1.92
CA TYR A 291 -15.57 -14.85 0.86
C TYR A 291 -15.27 -15.56 -0.48
N VAL A 292 -13.98 -15.63 -0.88
CA VAL A 292 -13.54 -16.36 -2.10
C VAL A 292 -13.92 -17.84 -2.06
N ARG A 293 -13.81 -18.50 -0.91
CA ARG A 293 -14.22 -19.91 -0.76
C ARG A 293 -15.72 -20.11 -0.96
N GLN A 294 -16.53 -19.12 -0.58
CA GLN A 294 -18.01 -19.16 -0.73
C GLN A 294 -18.44 -18.66 -2.11
N HIS A 295 -17.68 -17.77 -2.74
CA HIS A 295 -17.96 -17.14 -4.03
C HIS A 295 -16.79 -17.39 -4.99
N GLN A 296 -16.79 -18.58 -5.61
CA GLN A 296 -15.68 -19.10 -6.43
C GLN A 296 -15.41 -18.31 -7.72
N ASP A 297 -16.20 -17.29 -8.01
CA ASP A 297 -16.02 -16.31 -9.08
C ASP A 297 -15.30 -15.03 -8.63
N THR A 298 -14.72 -15.04 -7.43
CA THR A 298 -13.98 -13.91 -6.84
C THR A 298 -12.48 -14.17 -6.83
N LEU A 299 -11.70 -13.23 -7.39
CA LEU A 299 -10.24 -13.20 -7.32
C LEU A 299 -9.80 -12.32 -6.16
N LEU A 300 -8.93 -12.86 -5.31
CA LEU A 300 -8.17 -12.13 -4.31
C LEU A 300 -6.72 -11.99 -4.78
N VAL A 301 -6.17 -10.78 -4.75
CA VAL A 301 -4.73 -10.49 -4.88
C VAL A 301 -4.31 -9.61 -3.71
N VAL A 302 -3.27 -10.01 -2.99
CA VAL A 302 -2.68 -9.24 -1.89
C VAL A 302 -1.23 -8.93 -2.23
N THR A 303 -0.78 -7.72 -1.95
CA THR A 303 0.62 -7.32 -2.11
C THR A 303 0.95 -6.19 -1.14
N ALA A 304 2.17 -5.70 -1.18
CA ALA A 304 2.55 -4.41 -0.62
C ALA A 304 2.90 -3.44 -1.75
N ASP A 305 2.94 -2.17 -1.45
CA ASP A 305 3.38 -1.12 -2.37
C ASP A 305 4.91 -0.90 -2.28
N HIS A 306 5.50 -1.03 -1.09
CA HIS A 306 6.95 -0.97 -0.83
C HIS A 306 7.31 -1.62 0.52
N ASN A 307 8.58 -1.50 0.92
CA ASN A 307 9.06 -1.80 2.26
C ASN A 307 9.26 -0.50 3.04
N THR A 308 9.02 -0.51 4.36
CA THR A 308 9.24 0.64 5.25
C THR A 308 10.13 0.26 6.45
N GLY A 309 10.95 1.22 6.92
CA GLY A 309 11.80 1.06 8.10
C GLY A 309 13.06 0.22 7.89
N GLY A 310 13.12 -0.58 6.81
CA GLY A 310 14.17 -1.56 6.63
C GLY A 310 14.23 -2.56 7.79
N LEU A 311 13.04 -3.02 8.25
CA LEU A 311 12.88 -3.98 9.34
C LEU A 311 13.77 -5.20 9.18
N SER A 312 14.47 -5.58 10.25
CA SER A 312 15.12 -6.87 10.37
C SER A 312 14.74 -7.59 11.68
N ILE A 313 14.50 -8.89 11.57
CA ILE A 313 14.31 -9.78 12.71
C ILE A 313 15.65 -10.45 13.03
N GLY A 314 16.26 -10.06 14.15
CA GLY A 314 17.65 -10.34 14.49
C GLY A 314 18.59 -9.17 14.14
N THR A 315 19.34 -8.69 15.12
CA THR A 315 20.28 -7.58 15.01
C THR A 315 21.51 -7.79 15.89
N HIS A 316 22.46 -6.87 15.87
CA HIS A 316 23.68 -6.91 16.70
C HIS A 316 24.51 -8.21 16.64
N GLY A 317 24.36 -9.00 15.54
CA GLY A 317 25.06 -10.28 15.38
C GLY A 317 24.49 -11.43 16.20
N GLU A 318 23.37 -11.25 16.86
CA GLU A 318 22.68 -12.29 17.62
C GLU A 318 21.69 -13.06 16.74
N TYR A 319 21.75 -14.41 16.79
CA TYR A 319 20.85 -15.30 16.03
C TYR A 319 19.57 -15.60 16.83
N ARG A 320 18.80 -14.56 17.19
CA ARG A 320 17.52 -14.66 17.88
C ARG A 320 16.58 -13.52 17.47
N TRP A 321 15.31 -13.74 17.64
CA TRP A 321 14.26 -12.72 17.65
C TRP A 321 13.17 -13.19 18.61
N ASP A 322 12.83 -12.37 19.60
CA ASP A 322 11.91 -12.75 20.66
C ASP A 322 10.54 -12.11 20.45
N SER A 323 9.67 -12.85 19.75
CA SER A 323 8.30 -12.44 19.48
C SER A 323 7.41 -12.45 20.73
N GLN A 324 7.77 -13.18 21.77
CA GLN A 324 6.94 -13.30 22.98
C GLN A 324 6.92 -12.00 23.78
N VAL A 325 7.99 -11.23 23.74
CA VAL A 325 8.03 -9.88 24.32
C VAL A 325 6.92 -9.01 23.72
N LEU A 326 6.74 -9.08 22.39
CA LEU A 326 5.76 -8.26 21.67
C LEU A 326 4.31 -8.64 21.96
N ARG A 327 4.04 -9.93 22.20
CA ARG A 327 2.67 -10.42 22.48
C ARG A 327 2.11 -9.96 23.82
N GLN A 328 2.97 -9.54 24.74
CA GLN A 328 2.58 -9.10 26.06
C GLN A 328 2.24 -7.61 26.10
N ILE A 329 2.69 -6.86 25.07
CA ILE A 329 2.46 -5.42 24.97
C ILE A 329 1.00 -5.18 24.59
N ASN A 330 0.32 -4.34 25.36
CA ASN A 330 -1.12 -4.09 25.20
C ASN A 330 -1.49 -2.63 24.92
N ALA A 331 -0.50 -1.77 24.66
CA ALA A 331 -0.72 -0.39 24.23
C ALA A 331 0.47 0.07 23.35
N SER A 332 0.23 1.03 22.46
CA SER A 332 1.30 1.62 21.66
C SER A 332 2.31 2.37 22.55
N PRO A 333 3.60 2.44 22.17
CA PRO A 333 4.59 3.23 22.90
C PRO A 333 4.16 4.69 23.12
N THR A 334 3.43 5.27 22.16
CA THR A 334 2.86 6.62 22.31
C THR A 334 1.80 6.69 23.40
N GLN A 335 0.91 5.71 23.46
CA GLN A 335 -0.13 5.66 24.49
C GLN A 335 0.50 5.39 25.87
N ILE A 336 1.50 4.51 25.96
CA ILE A 336 2.26 4.26 27.18
C ILE A 336 2.93 5.55 27.68
N ALA A 337 3.60 6.29 26.78
CA ALA A 337 4.26 7.55 27.11
C ALA A 337 3.28 8.60 27.65
N LYS A 338 2.12 8.77 27.01
CA LYS A 338 1.04 9.67 27.47
C LYS A 338 0.56 9.32 28.88
N GLN A 339 0.32 8.05 29.13
CA GLN A 339 -0.11 7.57 30.45
C GLN A 339 0.97 7.78 31.52
N ALA A 340 2.25 7.51 31.19
CA ALA A 340 3.37 7.70 32.10
C ALA A 340 3.59 9.19 32.44
N LEU A 341 3.36 10.11 31.52
CA LEU A 341 3.46 11.55 31.77
C LEU A 341 2.31 12.10 32.65
N ALA A 342 1.16 11.43 32.63
CA ALA A 342 -0.01 11.85 33.39
C ALA A 342 0.00 11.37 34.86
N GLN A 343 0.97 10.53 35.28
CA GLN A 343 1.01 9.89 36.61
C GLN A 343 2.35 10.10 37.30
N ASP A 344 2.34 10.38 38.59
CA ASP A 344 3.56 10.49 39.40
C ASP A 344 4.23 9.11 39.61
N GLU A 345 3.44 8.08 39.90
CA GLU A 345 3.89 6.69 40.08
C GLU A 345 3.67 5.91 38.76
N TRP A 346 4.45 6.25 37.72
CA TRP A 346 4.25 5.79 36.35
C TRP A 346 4.83 4.39 36.03
N GLN A 347 5.85 3.92 36.80
CA GLN A 347 6.59 2.69 36.50
C GLN A 347 5.70 1.45 36.47
N GLY A 348 4.75 1.37 37.42
CA GLY A 348 3.79 0.27 37.48
C GLY A 348 2.86 0.22 36.26
N GLY A 349 2.41 1.38 35.80
CA GLY A 349 1.60 1.52 34.59
C GLY A 349 2.36 1.10 33.34
N VAL A 350 3.62 1.54 33.18
CA VAL A 350 4.51 1.16 32.09
C VAL A 350 4.75 -0.35 32.08
N SER A 351 5.10 -0.94 33.25
CA SER A 351 5.30 -2.40 33.33
C SER A 351 4.06 -3.19 32.93
N SER A 352 2.88 -2.73 33.37
CA SER A 352 1.60 -3.35 33.02
C SER A 352 1.32 -3.26 31.52
N ALA A 353 1.58 -2.12 30.89
CA ALA A 353 1.34 -1.90 29.47
C ALA A 353 2.35 -2.65 28.57
N LEU A 354 3.60 -2.76 29.00
CA LEU A 354 4.63 -3.57 28.30
C LEU A 354 4.44 -5.07 28.51
N GLY A 355 3.73 -5.51 29.58
CA GLY A 355 3.60 -6.91 29.97
C GLY A 355 4.87 -7.51 30.57
N PHE A 356 5.91 -6.69 30.79
CA PHE A 356 7.14 -7.06 31.51
C PHE A 356 7.63 -5.86 32.34
N THR A 357 8.44 -6.13 33.35
CA THR A 357 9.02 -5.08 34.19
C THR A 357 10.40 -4.69 33.60
N PRO A 358 10.62 -3.41 33.22
CA PRO A 358 11.95 -2.90 32.92
C PRO A 358 12.91 -3.05 34.10
N SER A 359 14.22 -3.20 33.87
CA SER A 359 15.24 -3.18 34.93
C SER A 359 15.36 -1.79 35.54
N ASP A 360 16.06 -1.69 36.68
CA ASP A 360 16.29 -0.39 37.33
C ASP A 360 17.04 0.57 36.40
N GLU A 361 18.02 0.08 35.62
CA GLU A 361 18.77 0.87 34.63
C GLU A 361 17.88 1.31 33.47
N GLU A 362 16.98 0.44 32.99
CA GLU A 362 16.02 0.78 31.93
C GLU A 362 15.01 1.82 32.43
N PHE A 363 14.55 1.72 33.67
CA PHE A 363 13.68 2.74 34.30
C PHE A 363 14.41 4.08 34.46
N ASP A 364 15.69 4.09 34.84
CA ASP A 364 16.50 5.33 34.92
C ASP A 364 16.61 6.02 33.53
N LEU A 365 16.76 5.24 32.45
CA LEU A 365 16.78 5.77 31.08
C LEU A 365 15.39 6.33 30.67
N LEU A 366 14.32 5.59 30.98
CA LEU A 366 12.95 6.03 30.70
C LEU A 366 12.56 7.27 31.52
N ASP A 367 13.03 7.41 32.77
CA ASP A 367 12.78 8.60 33.59
C ASP A 367 13.48 9.84 33.03
N LYS A 368 14.73 9.71 32.59
CA LYS A 368 15.45 10.79 31.87
C LYS A 368 14.71 11.20 30.61
N ALA A 369 14.20 10.22 29.84
CA ALA A 369 13.41 10.47 28.62
C ALA A 369 12.06 11.12 28.95
N ARG A 370 11.40 10.71 30.03
CA ARG A 370 10.14 11.27 30.54
C ARG A 370 10.27 12.76 30.89
N MET A 371 11.38 13.14 31.50
CA MET A 371 11.67 14.54 31.83
C MET A 371 11.82 15.44 30.59
N GLN A 372 12.09 14.85 29.40
CA GLN A 372 12.22 15.56 28.12
C GLN A 372 10.91 15.59 27.31
N GLY A 373 9.88 14.89 27.77
CA GLY A 373 8.54 14.94 27.19
C GLY A 373 8.13 13.69 26.42
N GLU A 374 6.92 13.72 25.85
CA GLU A 374 6.22 12.58 25.25
C GLU A 374 7.03 11.92 24.12
N GLN A 375 7.57 12.71 23.22
CA GLN A 375 8.24 12.21 22.02
C GLN A 375 9.52 11.45 22.36
N VAL A 376 10.33 11.97 23.31
CA VAL A 376 11.57 11.34 23.76
C VAL A 376 11.26 10.05 24.54
N LEU A 377 10.25 10.08 25.42
CA LEU A 377 9.81 8.90 26.14
C LEU A 377 9.27 7.80 25.19
N THR A 378 8.46 8.17 24.22
CA THR A 378 7.97 7.25 23.18
C THR A 378 9.14 6.58 22.44
N THR A 379 10.16 7.37 22.07
CA THR A 379 11.37 6.85 21.42
C THR A 379 12.16 5.91 22.33
N GLY A 380 12.29 6.25 23.62
CA GLY A 380 12.92 5.38 24.62
C GLY A 380 12.19 4.03 24.78
N LEU A 381 10.86 4.06 24.83
CA LEU A 381 10.04 2.84 24.91
C LEU A 381 10.20 1.96 23.68
N LYS A 382 10.19 2.53 22.46
CA LYS A 382 10.42 1.78 21.22
C LYS A 382 11.79 1.10 21.22
N LYS A 383 12.84 1.82 21.60
CA LYS A 383 14.20 1.25 21.71
C LYS A 383 14.28 0.12 22.74
N LEU A 384 13.64 0.27 23.89
CA LEU A 384 13.55 -0.79 24.90
C LEU A 384 12.90 -2.04 24.32
N ILE A 385 11.79 -1.90 23.60
CA ILE A 385 11.08 -2.99 22.94
C ILE A 385 11.96 -3.64 21.87
N ASP A 386 12.64 -2.86 21.04
CA ASP A 386 13.54 -3.35 20.01
C ASP A 386 14.71 -4.15 20.61
N GLN A 387 15.32 -3.66 21.70
CA GLN A 387 16.40 -4.36 22.39
C GLN A 387 15.92 -5.70 22.99
N ARG A 388 14.74 -5.72 23.60
CA ARG A 388 14.17 -6.92 24.22
C ARG A 388 13.78 -7.96 23.17
N SER A 389 13.20 -7.54 22.05
CA SER A 389 12.80 -8.42 20.95
C SER A 389 13.96 -8.77 19.98
N ASN A 390 15.09 -8.06 20.07
CA ASN A 390 16.19 -8.08 19.11
C ASN A 390 15.75 -7.70 17.68
N THR A 391 14.96 -6.63 17.59
CA THR A 391 14.49 -6.05 16.33
C THR A 391 15.45 -4.97 15.84
N GLY A 392 15.66 -4.89 14.53
CA GLY A 392 16.52 -3.89 13.90
C GLY A 392 15.79 -3.09 12.84
N TRP A 393 16.19 -1.83 12.70
CA TRP A 393 15.70 -0.89 11.71
C TRP A 393 16.87 -0.19 11.05
N THR A 394 16.81 0.05 9.72
CA THR A 394 17.88 0.75 9.01
C THR A 394 17.54 2.19 8.70
N THR A 395 16.27 2.57 8.74
CA THR A 395 15.80 3.92 8.40
C THR A 395 14.41 4.16 8.98
N GLY A 396 14.00 5.42 9.06
CA GLY A 396 12.58 5.81 9.25
C GLY A 396 11.84 6.03 7.92
N GLY A 397 12.44 5.68 6.77
CA GLY A 397 11.85 5.84 5.44
C GLY A 397 11.64 4.50 4.74
N HIS A 398 11.38 4.56 3.42
CA HIS A 398 11.19 3.36 2.61
C HIS A 398 12.52 2.73 2.19
N THR A 399 12.49 1.45 1.83
CA THR A 399 13.62 0.72 1.24
C THR A 399 13.21 0.04 -0.07
N GLY A 400 14.17 -0.13 -0.99
CA GLY A 400 13.94 -0.57 -2.37
C GLY A 400 13.88 -2.09 -2.57
N GLY A 401 13.49 -2.86 -1.55
CA GLY A 401 13.34 -4.32 -1.68
C GLY A 401 12.08 -4.72 -2.42
N ASP A 402 12.09 -5.91 -3.05
CA ASP A 402 10.89 -6.51 -3.62
C ASP A 402 9.86 -6.83 -2.53
N VAL A 403 8.58 -6.86 -2.92
CA VAL A 403 7.46 -7.22 -2.05
C VAL A 403 6.86 -8.55 -2.47
N GLN A 404 6.18 -9.23 -1.55
CA GLN A 404 5.50 -10.48 -1.82
C GLN A 404 4.15 -10.26 -2.50
N VAL A 405 3.73 -11.24 -3.31
CA VAL A 405 2.43 -11.30 -3.96
C VAL A 405 1.72 -12.57 -3.55
N PHE A 406 0.47 -12.43 -3.12
CA PHE A 406 -0.38 -13.51 -2.65
C PHE A 406 -1.67 -13.52 -3.47
N ALA A 407 -2.23 -14.69 -3.77
CA ALA A 407 -3.45 -14.75 -4.55
C ALA A 407 -4.28 -16.00 -4.27
N ALA A 408 -5.60 -15.86 -4.40
CA ALA A 408 -6.56 -16.96 -4.34
C ALA A 408 -7.72 -16.76 -5.32
N GLY A 409 -8.40 -17.84 -5.69
CA GLY A 409 -9.55 -17.81 -6.60
C GLY A 409 -9.17 -17.93 -8.08
N PRO A 410 -10.13 -17.67 -9.00
CA PRO A 410 -9.91 -17.80 -10.43
C PRO A 410 -8.84 -16.86 -10.93
N ALA A 411 -7.99 -17.32 -11.84
CA ALA A 411 -6.85 -16.59 -12.41
C ALA A 411 -5.70 -16.26 -11.42
N SER A 412 -5.72 -16.75 -10.18
CA SER A 412 -4.65 -16.52 -9.19
C SER A 412 -3.26 -16.94 -9.70
N THR A 413 -3.19 -17.99 -10.53
CA THR A 413 -1.94 -18.48 -11.12
C THR A 413 -1.24 -17.48 -12.05
N LEU A 414 -1.93 -16.44 -12.54
CA LEU A 414 -1.34 -15.37 -13.34
C LEU A 414 -0.34 -14.53 -12.54
N PHE A 415 -0.44 -14.52 -11.22
CA PHE A 415 0.37 -13.70 -10.32
C PHE A 415 1.59 -14.46 -9.77
N ALA A 416 1.82 -15.71 -10.22
CA ALA A 416 2.95 -16.53 -9.80
C ALA A 416 4.29 -16.00 -10.36
N GLY A 417 5.36 -16.20 -9.59
CA GLY A 417 6.73 -15.82 -9.95
C GLY A 417 7.05 -14.35 -9.68
N HIS A 418 8.18 -13.89 -10.25
CA HIS A 418 8.59 -12.49 -10.14
C HIS A 418 7.95 -11.64 -11.25
N GLN A 419 7.50 -10.44 -10.91
CA GLN A 419 6.85 -9.51 -11.83
C GLN A 419 7.16 -8.05 -11.44
N ASP A 420 6.89 -7.12 -12.32
CA ASP A 420 6.83 -5.70 -11.97
C ASP A 420 5.46 -5.38 -11.35
N ASN A 421 5.37 -4.40 -10.42
CA ASN A 421 4.09 -4.04 -9.82
C ASN A 421 3.08 -3.50 -10.85
N THR A 422 3.53 -2.95 -11.99
CA THR A 422 2.67 -2.59 -13.12
C THR A 422 2.02 -3.80 -13.78
N ASP A 423 2.67 -4.96 -13.78
CA ASP A 423 2.11 -6.20 -14.34
C ASP A 423 0.90 -6.67 -13.54
N ILE A 424 0.88 -6.42 -12.22
CA ILE A 424 -0.29 -6.73 -11.37
C ILE A 424 -1.51 -5.97 -11.90
N ALA A 425 -1.38 -4.64 -12.11
CA ALA A 425 -2.45 -3.82 -12.65
C ALA A 425 -2.88 -4.28 -14.06
N HIS A 426 -1.92 -4.52 -14.97
CA HIS A 426 -2.20 -4.99 -16.33
C HIS A 426 -2.99 -6.31 -16.33
N LYS A 427 -2.61 -7.26 -15.46
CA LYS A 427 -3.32 -8.52 -15.29
C LYS A 427 -4.74 -8.29 -14.78
N LEU A 428 -4.92 -7.50 -13.72
CA LEU A 428 -6.24 -7.17 -13.17
C LEU A 428 -7.13 -6.48 -14.20
N ILE A 429 -6.62 -5.48 -14.93
CA ILE A 429 -7.35 -4.76 -15.99
C ILE A 429 -7.74 -5.71 -17.13
N SER A 430 -6.89 -6.67 -17.51
CA SER A 430 -7.18 -7.67 -18.54
C SER A 430 -8.33 -8.62 -18.15
N LEU A 431 -8.52 -8.82 -16.85
CA LEU A 431 -9.58 -9.65 -16.29
C LEU A 431 -10.94 -8.92 -16.17
N LEU A 432 -10.99 -7.61 -16.31
CA LEU A 432 -12.25 -6.87 -16.32
C LEU A 432 -13.15 -7.27 -17.51
N PRO A 433 -14.48 -7.22 -17.41
CA PRO A 433 -15.39 -7.45 -18.52
C PRO A 433 -15.06 -6.56 -19.73
N LYS A 434 -15.47 -6.94 -20.93
CA LYS A 434 -15.36 -6.04 -22.09
C LYS A 434 -16.20 -4.78 -21.85
N PRO A 435 -15.76 -3.60 -22.34
CA PRO A 435 -16.56 -2.38 -22.23
C PRO A 435 -17.96 -2.57 -22.77
N ILE A 436 -18.96 -2.08 -22.03
CA ILE A 436 -20.33 -2.05 -22.52
C ILE A 436 -20.36 -1.12 -23.73
N LYS A 437 -20.75 -1.62 -24.91
CA LYS A 437 -20.95 -0.75 -26.08
C LYS A 437 -22.00 0.29 -25.68
N ALA A 438 -21.62 1.58 -25.66
CA ALA A 438 -22.56 2.64 -25.47
C ALA A 438 -23.72 2.46 -26.46
N LYS A 439 -24.97 2.41 -25.97
CA LYS A 439 -26.11 2.51 -26.87
C LYS A 439 -25.90 3.78 -27.69
N PRO A 440 -26.02 3.72 -29.05
CA PRO A 440 -25.90 4.93 -29.84
C PRO A 440 -26.88 5.96 -29.24
N LYS A 441 -26.39 7.16 -28.95
CA LYS A 441 -27.27 8.28 -28.56
C LYS A 441 -28.37 8.32 -29.62
N PRO A 442 -29.65 8.38 -29.19
CA PRO A 442 -30.74 8.54 -30.17
C PRO A 442 -30.37 9.75 -31.03
N GLU A 443 -30.25 9.50 -32.33
CA GLU A 443 -30.00 10.53 -33.33
C GLU A 443 -31.07 11.60 -33.08
N LYS A 444 -30.66 12.83 -32.77
CA LYS A 444 -31.61 13.92 -32.62
C LYS A 444 -32.43 13.94 -33.89
N ALA A 445 -33.74 13.62 -33.77
CA ALA A 445 -34.64 13.70 -34.88
C ALA A 445 -34.44 15.08 -35.52
N GLN A 446 -34.05 15.08 -36.80
CA GLN A 446 -34.02 16.31 -37.56
C GLN A 446 -35.41 16.93 -37.48
N PRO A 447 -35.55 18.21 -37.15
CA PRO A 447 -36.86 18.83 -37.19
C PRO A 447 -37.44 18.68 -38.60
N ASP A 448 -38.68 18.22 -38.65
CA ASP A 448 -39.44 18.00 -39.90
C ASP A 448 -39.34 19.24 -40.77
N ALA A 449 -39.05 19.11 -42.06
CA ALA A 449 -38.91 20.16 -43.06
C ALA A 449 -40.20 21.02 -43.22
N ALA A 450 -41.27 20.67 -42.51
CA ALA A 450 -42.54 21.40 -42.48
C ALA A 450 -42.57 22.63 -41.51
N GLN A 451 -41.56 22.81 -40.66
CA GLN A 451 -41.53 23.97 -39.75
C GLN A 451 -40.60 25.12 -40.19
N GLN A 452 -39.88 24.97 -41.31
CA GLN A 452 -39.03 26.04 -41.86
C GLN A 452 -39.74 27.01 -42.81
N ALA A 453 -41.06 26.90 -43.04
CA ALA A 453 -41.81 27.73 -43.99
C ALA A 453 -42.61 28.90 -43.39
N ILE A 454 -42.51 29.18 -42.09
CA ILE A 454 -43.36 30.21 -41.46
C ILE A 454 -42.60 31.41 -40.86
N GLU A 455 -41.28 31.47 -40.96
CA GLU A 455 -40.51 32.62 -40.43
C GLU A 455 -39.67 33.36 -41.44
N VAL A 456 -40.28 33.78 -42.54
CA VAL A 456 -39.74 34.82 -43.43
C VAL A 456 -40.89 35.76 -43.83
N LYS A 457 -41.20 36.74 -43.02
CA LYS A 457 -41.72 38.04 -43.39
C LYS A 457 -41.90 38.97 -42.18
N THR A 458 -41.18 40.03 -42.24
CA THR A 458 -41.27 41.39 -41.65
C THR A 458 -40.02 41.72 -40.87
N GLU A 459 -39.30 42.77 -41.02
CA GLU A 459 -39.29 43.99 -41.84
C GLU A 459 -37.92 44.64 -41.67
N THR A 460 -37.32 45.09 -42.74
CA THR A 460 -36.50 46.29 -42.98
C THR A 460 -36.59 47.39 -41.89
N GLU A 461 -35.59 48.12 -41.51
CA GLU A 461 -34.38 48.82 -41.92
C GLU A 461 -33.91 49.81 -40.81
N PRO A 462 -32.94 50.73 -40.97
CA PRO A 462 -31.49 50.55 -40.85
C PRO A 462 -30.80 51.62 -39.93
N LYS A 463 -29.44 51.67 -40.05
CA LYS A 463 -28.53 52.79 -39.62
C LYS A 463 -27.83 52.60 -38.26
N ALA A 464 -26.55 52.90 -38.07
CA ALA A 464 -25.49 53.48 -38.90
C ALA A 464 -24.13 53.13 -38.29
N GLU A 465 -23.17 52.90 -39.14
CA GLU A 465 -21.77 53.37 -39.22
C GLU A 465 -21.06 53.91 -37.95
N THR A 466 -19.86 53.41 -37.68
CA THR A 466 -18.59 54.14 -37.86
C THR A 466 -17.42 53.18 -37.55
N LYS A 467 -16.62 52.77 -38.53
CA LYS A 467 -15.22 53.12 -38.90
C LYS A 467 -14.29 53.25 -37.68
N ALA A 468 -13.12 52.78 -37.68
CA ALA A 468 -12.15 52.33 -38.65
C ALA A 468 -10.86 51.87 -37.92
N LYS A 469 -10.15 51.01 -38.51
CA LYS A 469 -8.86 51.05 -39.16
C LYS A 469 -7.66 50.65 -38.32
N ASP A 470 -7.07 49.61 -38.73
CA ASP A 470 -5.78 49.42 -39.38
C ASP A 470 -4.51 49.58 -38.53
N LEU A 471 -3.71 48.56 -38.55
CA LEU A 471 -2.39 48.40 -39.17
C LEU A 471 -1.74 47.18 -38.46
N LEU A 472 -1.56 46.09 -39.08
CA LEU A 472 -0.65 45.61 -40.14
C LEU A 472 0.84 45.88 -39.93
N ASP A 473 1.54 44.79 -40.08
CA ASP A 473 2.91 44.58 -40.53
C ASP A 473 3.97 44.38 -39.45
N SER A 474 4.46 43.20 -39.50
CA SER A 474 5.62 42.60 -40.22
C SER A 474 6.87 42.57 -39.34
N GLN A 475 7.56 41.57 -39.24
CA GLN A 475 8.44 40.76 -40.03
C GLN A 475 9.56 40.09 -39.19
N ILE A 476 9.76 38.82 -39.48
CA ILE A 476 11.07 38.19 -39.79
C ILE A 476 12.06 37.89 -38.65
N LEU A 477 12.26 36.55 -38.50
CA LEU A 477 13.43 35.85 -37.94
C LEU A 477 14.77 36.31 -38.60
N PRO A 478 15.92 36.07 -37.94
CA PRO A 478 16.60 34.83 -38.22
C PRO A 478 17.31 34.15 -37.01
N GLU A 479 17.58 32.88 -37.26
CA GLU A 479 18.47 31.94 -36.57
C GLU A 479 19.81 32.53 -36.10
N GLN A 480 20.33 32.04 -34.97
CA GLN A 480 21.52 31.18 -34.92
C GLN A 480 22.12 31.03 -33.53
N ASN A 481 22.36 29.75 -33.19
CA ASN A 481 23.59 29.23 -32.56
C ASN A 481 23.80 29.19 -31.03
N ALA A 482 24.03 27.92 -30.66
CA ALA A 482 25.00 27.43 -29.68
C ALA A 482 24.62 27.41 -28.20
N LYS A 483 24.50 26.16 -27.75
CA LYS A 483 24.56 25.70 -26.36
C LYS A 483 25.74 26.31 -25.60
N PRO A 484 25.59 26.47 -24.28
CA PRO A 484 26.48 25.73 -23.41
C PRO A 484 25.74 24.83 -22.41
N ALA A 485 26.46 23.78 -22.03
CA ALA A 485 26.12 22.77 -21.07
C ALA A 485 25.64 23.37 -19.74
N ILE A 486 24.46 22.94 -19.28
CA ILE A 486 24.00 23.25 -17.93
C ILE A 486 24.54 22.17 -17.01
N GLU A 487 25.47 22.57 -16.16
CA GLU A 487 25.96 21.84 -15.01
C GLU A 487 24.80 21.68 -14.01
N VAL A 488 24.24 20.46 -13.91
CA VAL A 488 23.19 20.14 -12.95
C VAL A 488 23.83 19.97 -11.58
N LYS A 489 23.77 21.01 -10.75
CA LYS A 489 23.99 20.85 -9.31
C LYS A 489 22.75 20.19 -8.70
N PRO A 490 22.90 19.17 -7.86
CA PRO A 490 21.76 18.56 -7.19
C PRO A 490 21.11 19.57 -6.24
N ASN A 491 19.84 19.83 -6.45
CA ASN A 491 19.02 20.70 -5.60
C ASN A 491 18.54 19.89 -4.39
N THR A 492 19.28 19.98 -3.28
CA THR A 492 18.99 19.35 -1.98
C THR A 492 17.99 20.16 -1.14
N LYS A 493 16.98 20.74 -1.74
CA LYS A 493 15.94 21.46 -1.01
C LYS A 493 14.56 21.11 -1.55
N LEU A 494 14.06 19.92 -1.21
CA LEU A 494 12.63 19.57 -1.32
C LEU A 494 12.39 18.21 -0.65
N LEU A 495 12.53 18.10 0.66
CA LEU A 495 11.97 17.03 1.52
C LEU A 495 12.17 17.46 2.99
N GLU A 496 11.57 18.56 3.38
CA GLU A 496 11.33 18.82 4.80
C GLU A 496 9.84 18.52 5.05
N ASN A 497 9.58 17.34 5.62
CA ASN A 497 8.37 17.07 6.38
C ASN A 497 8.47 17.92 7.66
N ASP A 498 7.50 18.78 7.93
CA ASP A 498 7.43 19.59 9.14
C ASP A 498 7.33 18.74 10.44
N ASN A 499 7.18 17.41 10.34
CA ASN A 499 7.25 16.46 11.46
C ASN A 499 8.59 15.69 11.55
N GLN A 500 9.50 15.78 10.55
CA GLN A 500 10.77 15.05 10.60
C GLN A 500 11.89 15.83 11.32
N GLY A 501 11.80 17.15 11.40
CA GLY A 501 12.77 17.97 12.14
C GLY A 501 12.77 17.61 13.63
N ASP A 502 11.58 17.63 14.23
CA ASP A 502 11.41 17.34 15.66
C ASP A 502 11.70 15.87 16.00
N ALA A 503 11.34 14.94 15.08
CA ALA A 503 11.60 13.50 15.26
C ALA A 503 13.11 13.16 15.15
N ASN A 504 13.84 13.82 14.26
CA ASN A 504 15.28 13.60 14.12
C ASN A 504 16.07 14.18 15.30
N GLU A 505 15.66 15.32 15.84
CA GLU A 505 16.31 15.92 17.02
C GLU A 505 16.03 15.08 18.28
N ALA A 506 14.80 14.59 18.47
CA ALA A 506 14.46 13.65 19.53
C ALA A 506 15.18 12.30 19.39
N LEU A 507 15.35 11.81 18.15
CA LEU A 507 16.10 10.59 17.87
C LEU A 507 17.59 10.75 18.23
N GLN A 508 18.18 11.91 17.89
CA GLN A 508 19.57 12.20 18.20
C GLN A 508 19.79 12.35 19.70
N GLN A 509 18.92 13.05 20.42
CA GLN A 509 18.97 13.17 21.89
C GLN A 509 18.81 11.81 22.59
N ALA A 510 17.89 10.96 22.10
CA ALA A 510 17.73 9.63 22.63
C ALA A 510 18.91 8.69 22.28
N GLN A 511 19.61 8.91 21.15
CA GLN A 511 20.83 8.18 20.79
C GLN A 511 22.02 8.56 21.67
N GLU A 512 22.16 9.80 22.03
CA GLU A 512 23.20 10.30 22.93
C GLU A 512 23.00 9.75 24.36
N LEU A 513 21.78 9.78 24.88
CA LEU A 513 21.45 9.24 26.20
C LEU A 513 21.71 7.72 26.36
N LEU A 514 21.50 6.96 25.29
CA LEU A 514 21.71 5.51 25.31
C LEU A 514 23.14 5.09 24.97
N SER A 515 23.93 5.94 24.30
CA SER A 515 25.35 5.69 24.06
C SER A 515 26.19 5.91 25.32
N GLU A 516 25.83 6.84 26.19
CA GLU A 516 26.47 7.05 27.50
C GLU A 516 26.27 5.85 28.45
N GLY A 517 25.15 5.11 28.33
CA GLY A 517 24.89 3.89 29.11
C GLY A 517 25.66 2.64 28.61
N ALA A 518 26.04 2.60 27.31
CA ALA A 518 26.73 1.46 26.71
C ALA A 518 28.24 1.46 26.95
N GLU A 519 28.88 2.62 27.18
CA GLU A 519 30.32 2.68 27.47
C GLU A 519 30.66 2.17 28.88
N SER A 520 29.70 2.02 29.79
CA SER A 520 29.94 1.52 31.15
C SER A 520 29.99 -0.03 31.27
N GLN A 521 29.71 -0.78 30.22
CA GLN A 521 29.66 -2.26 30.26
C GLN A 521 30.73 -2.99 29.43
N SER A 522 31.67 -2.29 28.77
CA SER A 522 32.72 -2.92 27.97
C SER A 522 34.04 -3.03 28.72
N THR A 523 34.10 -3.89 29.74
CA THR A 523 35.37 -4.45 30.27
C THR A 523 35.20 -5.89 30.64
N ALA A 524 35.04 -6.78 29.68
CA ALA A 524 35.34 -8.20 29.80
C ALA A 524 36.16 -8.65 28.59
N PRO A 525 37.26 -9.45 28.79
CA PRO A 525 38.15 -9.78 27.69
C PRO A 525 37.50 -10.80 26.75
N VAL A 526 37.52 -10.47 25.46
CA VAL A 526 37.14 -11.36 24.36
C VAL A 526 38.17 -12.52 24.32
N SER A 527 37.73 -13.73 24.66
CA SER A 527 38.49 -14.94 24.38
C SER A 527 38.48 -15.21 22.85
N GLN A 528 39.67 -15.23 22.26
CA GLN A 528 39.86 -15.70 20.87
C GLN A 528 39.34 -17.14 20.75
N VAL A 529 38.35 -17.34 19.86
CA VAL A 529 37.94 -18.65 19.38
C VAL A 529 38.75 -18.94 18.11
N ASP A 530 39.58 -19.97 18.22
CA ASP A 530 40.43 -20.50 17.18
C ASP A 530 39.63 -21.03 15.99
N SER A 531 40.01 -20.61 14.79
CA SER A 531 39.47 -21.10 13.52
C SER A 531 40.12 -22.45 13.17
N GLN A 532 39.50 -23.57 13.51
CA GLN A 532 39.76 -24.84 12.84
C GLN A 532 38.53 -25.77 12.87
N ASP A 533 38.33 -26.40 11.69
CA ASP A 533 37.58 -27.63 11.45
C ASP A 533 36.07 -27.55 11.10
N TYR A 534 35.83 -27.39 9.79
CA TYR A 534 34.70 -28.07 9.15
C TYR A 534 35.20 -29.06 8.08
N PRO A 535 34.91 -30.37 8.18
CA PRO A 535 35.23 -31.31 7.13
C PRO A 535 34.19 -31.22 5.99
N LEU A 536 34.71 -31.06 4.77
CA LEU A 536 33.97 -31.27 3.53
C LEU A 536 33.58 -32.74 3.42
N ALA A 537 32.31 -33.08 3.45
CA ALA A 537 31.81 -34.39 3.05
C ALA A 537 31.47 -34.35 1.56
N SER A 538 32.29 -35.07 0.79
CA SER A 538 32.04 -35.47 -0.59
C SER A 538 31.21 -36.75 -0.62
N SER A 539 30.03 -36.72 -1.24
CA SER A 539 29.50 -37.75 -2.15
C SER A 539 28.12 -37.33 -2.68
#